data_3ef70e46f99aa25fb6e6778d5a65871a
#
_entry.id   3ef70e46f99aa25fb6e6778d5a65871a
#
_cell.length_a   1.000
_cell.length_b   1.000
_cell.length_c   1.000
_cell.angle_alpha   90.00
_cell.angle_beta   90.00
_cell.angle_gamma   90.00
#
_symmetry.space_group_name_H-M   'P 1'
#
loop_
_entity.id
_entity.type
_entity.pdbx_description
1 polymer ?
#
loop_
_entity_poly.entity_id
_entity_poly.type
_entity_poly.pdbx_seq_one_letter_code
_entity_poly.pdbx_strand_id
1 'polypeptide(L)'
;TLSLAGNMPVWEPLLIYALGTLWYGLFNWFWFWLWREQPLRESLSLLYVQLAEYCEAKYTLLTQHTDPEKSLPPLLARQQKVVDLISQCYQQLHMLAANKNHEYKRLLRIFQVGLDLQEHISVSLHNPEEVQKLVERSHAEAVIRWNAQTVAARLRVLADDILYHRYPTRFNMDKQLGALEKIARQHAENPVGQFAAWHFSRIARVLRTQRPLYARDLMADKQKRLPLLPALKS
;
A
#
# COMPACT_ATOMS: atom_id res chain seq x y z
N THR A 1 -1.95 -66.49 15.75
CA THR A 1 -1.05 -65.72 14.84
C THR A 1 -1.76 -65.50 13.53
N LEU A 2 -2.38 -64.32 13.42
CA LEU A 2 -3.12 -63.88 12.24
C LEU A 2 -2.12 -63.47 11.13
N SER A 3 -1.89 -64.39 10.17
CA SER A 3 -1.29 -64.07 8.88
C SER A 3 -2.34 -63.43 7.98
N LEU A 4 -2.55 -62.15 8.11
CA LEU A 4 -3.30 -61.30 7.16
C LEU A 4 -2.36 -60.64 6.16
N ALA A 5 -1.29 -61.31 5.78
CA ALA A 5 -0.53 -60.98 4.59
C ALA A 5 -1.17 -61.67 3.37
N GLY A 6 -2.43 -61.32 3.08
CA GLY A 6 -3.01 -61.63 1.78
C GLY A 6 -2.15 -60.99 0.70
N ASN A 7 -1.86 -61.74 -0.36
CA ASN A 7 -1.10 -61.34 -1.55
C ASN A 7 -1.72 -60.10 -2.18
N MET A 8 -1.46 -58.94 -1.61
CA MET A 8 -1.78 -57.70 -2.31
C MET A 8 -0.84 -57.57 -3.50
N PRO A 9 -1.36 -57.51 -4.72
CA PRO A 9 -0.52 -57.38 -5.89
C PRO A 9 0.28 -56.06 -5.77
N VAL A 10 1.56 -56.09 -6.07
CA VAL A 10 2.54 -54.99 -5.89
C VAL A 10 2.07 -53.65 -6.52
N TRP A 11 1.16 -53.72 -7.48
CA TRP A 11 0.61 -52.56 -8.15
C TRP A 11 -0.44 -51.77 -7.31
N GLU A 12 -1.12 -52.39 -6.34
CA GLU A 12 -2.11 -51.69 -5.49
C GLU A 12 -1.49 -50.57 -4.65
N PRO A 13 -0.41 -50.78 -3.88
CA PRO A 13 0.24 -49.72 -3.16
C PRO A 13 0.81 -48.64 -4.10
N LEU A 14 1.33 -49.04 -5.29
CA LEU A 14 1.79 -48.06 -6.29
C LEU A 14 0.65 -47.17 -6.82
N LEU A 15 -0.52 -47.74 -7.07
CA LEU A 15 -1.70 -46.94 -7.47
C LEU A 15 -2.15 -45.99 -6.36
N ILE A 16 -2.15 -46.41 -5.11
CA ILE A 16 -2.51 -45.55 -3.98
C ILE A 16 -1.54 -44.35 -3.87
N TYR A 17 -0.23 -44.62 -3.99
CA TYR A 17 0.77 -43.54 -4.01
C TYR A 17 0.62 -42.61 -5.21
N ALA A 18 0.37 -43.16 -6.40
CA ALA A 18 0.16 -42.39 -7.62
C ALA A 18 -1.10 -41.50 -7.52
N LEU A 19 -2.20 -42.04 -6.99
CA LEU A 19 -3.44 -41.29 -6.73
C LEU A 19 -3.23 -40.18 -5.68
N GLY A 20 -2.50 -40.48 -4.61
CA GLY A 20 -2.16 -39.52 -3.57
C GLY A 20 -1.31 -38.36 -4.09
N THR A 21 -0.29 -38.66 -4.88
CA THR A 21 0.56 -37.63 -5.49
C THR A 21 -0.18 -36.80 -6.53
N LEU A 22 -1.02 -37.42 -7.34
CA LEU A 22 -1.88 -36.75 -8.30
C LEU A 22 -2.88 -35.80 -7.60
N TRP A 23 -3.54 -36.29 -6.55
CA TRP A 23 -4.46 -35.52 -5.74
C TRP A 23 -3.77 -34.32 -5.09
N TYR A 24 -2.59 -34.54 -4.49
CA TYR A 24 -1.80 -33.45 -3.89
C TYR A 24 -1.38 -32.42 -4.93
N GLY A 25 -0.95 -32.86 -6.11
CA GLY A 25 -0.59 -31.99 -7.22
C GLY A 25 -1.78 -31.15 -7.72
N LEU A 26 -2.96 -31.76 -7.90
CA LEU A 26 -4.19 -31.08 -8.27
C LEU A 26 -4.65 -30.08 -7.20
N PHE A 27 -4.57 -30.48 -5.93
CA PHE A 27 -4.93 -29.60 -4.81
C PHE A 27 -4.01 -28.39 -4.72
N ASN A 28 -2.69 -28.58 -4.83
CA ASN A 28 -1.72 -27.49 -4.86
C ASN A 28 -1.93 -26.57 -6.07
N TRP A 29 -2.18 -27.13 -7.25
CA TRP A 29 -2.47 -26.35 -8.45
C TRP A 29 -3.75 -25.52 -8.30
N PHE A 30 -4.83 -26.12 -7.77
CA PHE A 30 -6.09 -25.45 -7.48
C PHE A 30 -5.92 -24.34 -6.43
N TRP A 31 -5.18 -24.64 -5.34
CA TRP A 31 -4.88 -23.68 -4.28
C TRP A 31 -4.06 -22.50 -4.80
N PHE A 32 -3.01 -22.76 -5.58
CA PHE A 32 -2.20 -21.75 -6.24
C PHE A 32 -3.03 -20.87 -7.20
N TRP A 33 -3.95 -21.47 -7.94
CA TRP A 33 -4.84 -20.76 -8.85
C TRP A 33 -5.82 -19.86 -8.09
N LEU A 34 -6.36 -20.30 -6.96
CA LEU A 34 -7.31 -19.57 -6.14
C LEU A 34 -6.66 -18.38 -5.41
N TRP A 35 -5.40 -18.53 -4.98
CA TRP A 35 -4.69 -17.54 -4.15
C TRP A 35 -3.58 -16.80 -4.91
N ARG A 36 -3.61 -16.83 -6.22
CA ARG A 36 -2.58 -16.29 -7.10
C ARG A 36 -2.27 -14.81 -6.86
N GLU A 37 -3.26 -14.01 -6.44
CA GLU A 37 -3.14 -12.57 -6.26
C GLU A 37 -2.79 -12.18 -4.81
N GLN A 38 -2.89 -13.12 -3.88
CA GLN A 38 -2.65 -12.88 -2.46
C GLN A 38 -1.23 -12.38 -2.15
N PRO A 39 -0.16 -12.97 -2.70
CA PRO A 39 1.20 -12.48 -2.44
C PRO A 39 1.41 -11.03 -2.84
N LEU A 40 0.84 -10.61 -3.96
CA LEU A 40 0.91 -9.22 -4.41
C LEU A 40 0.16 -8.27 -3.47
N ARG A 41 -1.00 -8.68 -2.94
CA ARG A 41 -1.74 -7.85 -1.97
C ARG A 41 -0.97 -7.68 -0.68
N GLU A 42 -0.35 -8.75 -0.19
CA GLU A 42 0.50 -8.70 1.00
C GLU A 42 1.70 -7.76 0.79
N SER A 43 2.39 -7.89 -0.35
CA SER A 43 3.50 -6.99 -0.69
C SER A 43 3.06 -5.54 -0.84
N LEU A 44 1.90 -5.28 -1.46
CA LEU A 44 1.34 -3.93 -1.58
C LEU A 44 0.93 -3.37 -0.21
N SER A 45 0.27 -4.17 0.63
CA SER A 45 -0.07 -3.77 2.00
C SER A 45 1.18 -3.38 2.77
N LEU A 46 2.22 -4.22 2.73
CA LEU A 46 3.49 -3.96 3.38
C LEU A 46 4.19 -2.70 2.83
N LEU A 47 4.12 -2.46 1.52
CA LEU A 47 4.62 -1.23 0.89
C LEU A 47 3.96 0.01 1.50
N TYR A 48 2.64 0.02 1.67
CA TYR A 48 1.92 1.14 2.26
C TYR A 48 2.23 1.35 3.74
N VAL A 49 2.46 0.27 4.50
CA VAL A 49 2.95 0.35 5.88
C VAL A 49 4.35 0.97 5.94
N GLN A 50 5.27 0.52 5.07
CA GLN A 50 6.63 1.05 5.04
C GLN A 50 6.67 2.52 4.56
N LEU A 51 5.80 2.91 3.64
CA LEU A 51 5.61 4.32 3.25
C LEU A 51 5.13 5.18 4.43
N ALA A 52 4.22 4.65 5.27
CA ALA A 52 3.76 5.32 6.47
C ALA A 52 4.91 5.54 7.48
N GLU A 53 5.69 4.49 7.75
CA GLU A 53 6.83 4.56 8.65
C GLU A 53 7.93 5.49 8.13
N TYR A 54 8.21 5.47 6.84
CA TYR A 54 9.17 6.36 6.20
C TYR A 54 8.69 7.83 6.29
N CYS A 55 7.40 8.08 6.02
CA CYS A 55 6.80 9.41 6.14
C CYS A 55 6.95 9.95 7.57
N GLU A 56 6.56 9.18 8.58
CA GLU A 56 6.68 9.59 9.99
C GLU A 56 8.14 9.86 10.39
N ALA A 57 9.05 8.95 10.05
CA ALA A 57 10.46 9.09 10.39
C ALA A 57 11.08 10.34 9.75
N LYS A 58 10.76 10.61 8.47
CA LYS A 58 11.26 11.78 7.74
C LYS A 58 10.79 13.09 8.39
N TYR A 59 9.50 13.22 8.67
CA TYR A 59 8.99 14.45 9.26
C TYR A 59 9.32 14.60 10.75
N THR A 60 9.53 13.49 11.45
CA THR A 60 10.08 13.52 12.81
C THR A 60 11.50 14.09 12.82
N LEU A 61 12.36 13.65 11.89
CA LEU A 61 13.70 14.21 11.72
C LEU A 61 13.66 15.73 11.47
N LEU A 62 12.72 16.20 10.66
CA LEU A 62 12.60 17.62 10.32
C LEU A 62 12.01 18.49 11.44
N THR A 63 11.28 17.88 12.39
CA THR A 63 10.57 18.60 13.46
C THR A 63 11.14 18.37 14.87
N GLN A 64 12.11 17.49 15.00
CA GLN A 64 12.79 17.25 16.27
C GLN A 64 14.26 17.67 16.16
N HIS A 65 14.79 18.25 17.24
CA HIS A 65 16.21 18.62 17.36
C HIS A 65 17.09 17.40 17.57
N THR A 66 16.95 16.43 16.70
CA THR A 66 17.73 15.20 16.77
C THR A 66 18.97 15.40 15.90
N ASP A 67 20.11 14.93 16.40
CA ASP A 67 21.37 14.93 15.66
C ASP A 67 21.16 14.26 14.27
N PRO A 68 21.33 15.01 13.17
CA PRO A 68 21.09 14.49 11.82
C PRO A 68 21.97 13.28 11.49
N GLU A 69 23.20 13.25 11.99
CA GLU A 69 24.14 12.15 11.72
C GLU A 69 23.64 10.81 12.29
N LYS A 70 22.97 10.85 13.46
CA LYS A 70 22.43 9.63 14.08
C LYS A 70 21.09 9.20 13.50
N SER A 71 20.32 10.16 12.99
CA SER A 71 18.95 9.91 12.52
C SER A 71 18.87 9.59 11.02
N LEU A 72 19.88 9.99 10.24
CA LEU A 72 19.92 9.77 8.80
C LEU A 72 20.07 8.27 8.42
N PRO A 73 20.96 7.47 9.04
CA PRO A 73 21.09 6.05 8.67
C PRO A 73 19.80 5.23 8.82
N PRO A 74 19.03 5.33 9.93
CA PRO A 74 17.77 4.60 10.03
C PRO A 74 16.70 5.10 9.04
N LEU A 75 16.72 6.39 8.66
CA LEU A 75 15.82 6.91 7.64
C LEU A 75 16.15 6.32 6.26
N LEU A 76 17.43 6.27 5.89
CA LEU A 76 17.89 5.68 4.63
C LEU A 76 17.58 4.18 4.58
N ALA A 77 17.73 3.46 5.68
CA ALA A 77 17.36 2.05 5.77
C ALA A 77 15.85 1.82 5.54
N ARG A 78 14.99 2.72 6.03
CA ARG A 78 13.53 2.67 5.75
C ARG A 78 13.23 2.99 4.29
N GLN A 79 13.91 3.98 3.71
CA GLN A 79 13.80 4.31 2.29
C GLN A 79 14.18 3.11 1.42
N GLN A 80 15.28 2.43 1.75
CA GLN A 80 15.73 1.24 1.03
C GLN A 80 14.69 0.12 1.07
N LYS A 81 14.07 -0.14 2.22
CA LYS A 81 12.97 -1.11 2.33
C LYS A 81 11.79 -0.79 1.43
N VAL A 82 11.43 0.50 1.30
CA VAL A 82 10.37 0.93 0.37
C VAL A 82 10.76 0.61 -1.07
N VAL A 83 12.00 0.90 -1.48
CA VAL A 83 12.51 0.60 -2.83
C VAL A 83 12.51 -0.91 -3.12
N ASP A 84 12.94 -1.72 -2.15
CA ASP A 84 12.95 -3.17 -2.27
C ASP A 84 11.54 -3.74 -2.45
N LEU A 85 10.56 -3.24 -1.68
CA LEU A 85 9.16 -3.63 -1.81
C LEU A 85 8.54 -3.19 -3.13
N ILE A 86 8.90 -2.00 -3.64
CA ILE A 86 8.49 -1.55 -4.98
C ILE A 86 8.99 -2.54 -6.04
N SER A 87 10.26 -2.93 -5.96
CA SER A 87 10.86 -3.91 -6.88
C SER A 87 10.16 -5.27 -6.79
N GLN A 88 9.85 -5.73 -5.58
CA GLN A 88 9.11 -6.97 -5.35
C GLN A 88 7.68 -6.91 -5.93
N CYS A 89 6.95 -5.84 -5.66
CA CYS A 89 5.60 -5.64 -6.22
C CYS A 89 5.62 -5.60 -7.75
N TYR A 90 6.62 -4.94 -8.34
CA TYR A 90 6.79 -4.88 -9.79
C TYR A 90 7.01 -6.27 -10.40
N GLN A 91 7.89 -7.09 -9.82
CA GLN A 91 8.13 -8.46 -10.27
C GLN A 91 6.85 -9.32 -10.18
N GLN A 92 6.11 -9.23 -9.07
CA GLN A 92 4.85 -9.95 -8.90
C GLN A 92 3.77 -9.50 -9.88
N LEU A 93 3.66 -8.18 -10.15
CA LEU A 93 2.78 -7.64 -11.19
C LEU A 93 3.14 -8.16 -12.58
N HIS A 94 4.44 -8.25 -12.89
CA HIS A 94 4.89 -8.78 -14.17
C HIS A 94 4.50 -10.26 -14.33
N MET A 95 4.62 -11.08 -13.29
CA MET A 95 4.19 -12.47 -13.31
C MET A 95 2.67 -12.62 -13.48
N LEU A 96 1.88 -11.68 -12.96
CA LEU A 96 0.42 -11.68 -13.09
C LEU A 96 -0.06 -11.07 -14.42
N ALA A 97 0.79 -10.40 -15.19
CA ALA A 97 0.43 -9.66 -16.40
C ALA A 97 -0.14 -10.54 -17.52
N ALA A 98 0.11 -11.86 -17.50
CA ALA A 98 -0.47 -12.80 -18.47
C ALA A 98 -2.00 -12.93 -18.32
N ASN A 99 -2.55 -12.65 -17.12
CA ASN A 99 -3.97 -12.73 -16.82
C ASN A 99 -4.52 -11.35 -16.44
N LYS A 100 -4.72 -10.48 -17.43
CA LYS A 100 -5.20 -9.09 -17.27
C LYS A 100 -6.66 -9.01 -16.83
N ASN A 101 -6.99 -9.72 -15.72
CA ASN A 101 -8.32 -9.66 -15.14
C ASN A 101 -8.59 -8.30 -14.47
N HIS A 102 -9.80 -8.10 -13.97
CA HIS A 102 -10.21 -6.87 -13.31
C HIS A 102 -9.38 -6.59 -12.04
N GLU A 103 -9.07 -7.64 -11.26
CA GLU A 103 -8.31 -7.52 -10.04
C GLU A 103 -6.85 -7.12 -10.30
N TYR A 104 -6.22 -7.68 -11.34
CA TYR A 104 -4.90 -7.24 -11.79
C TYR A 104 -4.87 -5.73 -12.07
N LYS A 105 -5.87 -5.21 -12.80
CA LYS A 105 -5.96 -3.78 -13.11
C LYS A 105 -6.11 -2.93 -11.84
N ARG A 106 -6.86 -3.43 -10.86
CA ARG A 106 -7.04 -2.78 -9.56
C ARG A 106 -5.72 -2.72 -8.79
N LEU A 107 -5.01 -3.85 -8.65
CA LEU A 107 -3.73 -3.93 -7.94
C LEU A 107 -2.65 -3.09 -8.63
N LEU A 108 -2.63 -3.07 -9.97
CA LEU A 108 -1.74 -2.21 -10.75
C LEU A 108 -1.97 -0.72 -10.44
N ARG A 109 -3.23 -0.28 -10.34
CA ARG A 109 -3.55 1.11 -9.98
C ARG A 109 -3.13 1.44 -8.55
N ILE A 110 -3.36 0.52 -7.61
CA ILE A 110 -2.89 0.68 -6.22
C ILE A 110 -1.37 0.83 -6.19
N PHE A 111 -0.65 0.03 -6.95
CA PHE A 111 0.80 0.12 -7.08
C PHE A 111 1.24 1.48 -7.66
N GLN A 112 0.61 1.94 -8.75
CA GLN A 112 0.91 3.26 -9.34
C GLN A 112 0.72 4.40 -8.34
N VAL A 113 -0.37 4.37 -7.56
CA VAL A 113 -0.60 5.35 -6.49
C VAL A 113 0.48 5.24 -5.40
N GLY A 114 0.94 4.04 -5.07
CA GLY A 114 2.06 3.83 -4.15
C GLY A 114 3.35 4.47 -4.64
N LEU A 115 3.64 4.39 -5.96
CA LEU A 115 4.77 5.08 -6.60
C LEU A 115 4.64 6.60 -6.53
N ASP A 116 3.47 7.15 -6.87
CA ASP A 116 3.20 8.59 -6.79
C ASP A 116 3.39 9.11 -5.35
N LEU A 117 2.92 8.35 -4.37
CA LEU A 117 3.10 8.69 -2.95
C LEU A 117 4.57 8.63 -2.54
N GLN A 118 5.29 7.59 -2.95
CA GLN A 118 6.72 7.46 -2.69
C GLN A 118 7.51 8.63 -3.29
N GLU A 119 7.23 9.01 -4.52
CA GLU A 119 7.84 10.17 -5.18
C GLU A 119 7.59 11.45 -4.36
N HIS A 120 6.33 11.72 -4.01
CA HIS A 120 6.00 12.90 -3.22
C HIS A 120 6.60 12.87 -1.81
N ILE A 121 6.58 11.74 -1.09
CA ILE A 121 7.17 11.64 0.24
C ILE A 121 8.71 11.74 0.17
N SER A 122 9.35 11.21 -0.88
CA SER A 122 10.81 11.20 -1.01
C SER A 122 11.42 12.51 -1.50
N VAL A 123 10.60 13.48 -1.95
CA VAL A 123 11.12 14.80 -2.36
C VAL A 123 12.11 15.32 -1.33
N SER A 124 13.35 15.42 -1.76
CA SER A 124 14.50 15.67 -0.89
C SER A 124 14.56 17.13 -0.48
N LEU A 125 14.68 17.34 0.81
CA LEU A 125 15.12 18.63 1.34
C LEU A 125 16.65 18.62 1.32
N HIS A 126 17.26 19.44 0.47
CA HIS A 126 18.69 19.40 0.15
C HIS A 126 19.58 19.65 1.39
N ASN A 127 19.06 20.31 2.41
CA ASN A 127 19.78 20.57 3.65
C ASN A 127 18.85 20.43 4.87
N PRO A 128 18.84 19.26 5.55
CA PRO A 128 17.95 19.02 6.67
C PRO A 128 18.16 20.00 7.84
N GLU A 129 19.40 20.47 8.10
CA GLU A 129 19.69 21.41 9.17
C GLU A 129 19.09 22.80 8.89
N GLU A 130 19.20 23.29 7.66
CA GLU A 130 18.59 24.57 7.29
C GLU A 130 17.08 24.50 7.39
N VAL A 131 16.49 23.39 6.96
CA VAL A 131 15.07 23.18 7.06
C VAL A 131 14.61 23.11 8.50
N GLN A 132 15.32 22.42 9.38
CA GLN A 132 15.03 22.41 10.82
C GLN A 132 15.02 23.84 11.40
N LYS A 133 16.04 24.62 11.14
CA LYS A 133 16.12 26.05 11.60
C LYS A 133 14.95 26.90 11.08
N LEU A 134 14.53 26.65 9.83
CA LEU A 134 13.40 27.36 9.23
C LEU A 134 12.05 26.90 9.80
N VAL A 135 11.91 25.60 10.10
CA VAL A 135 10.72 25.02 10.77
C VAL A 135 10.58 25.61 12.17
N GLU A 136 11.66 25.68 12.95
CA GLU A 136 11.69 26.32 14.27
C GLU A 136 11.22 27.77 14.21
N ARG A 137 11.81 28.57 13.32
CA ARG A 137 11.47 29.99 13.17
C ARG A 137 10.00 30.23 12.80
N SER A 138 9.37 29.29 12.13
CA SER A 138 7.96 29.37 11.75
C SER A 138 6.99 28.80 12.79
N HIS A 139 7.48 28.19 13.87
CA HIS A 139 6.68 27.45 14.85
C HIS A 139 5.74 26.40 14.19
N ALA A 140 6.14 25.87 13.03
CA ALA A 140 5.34 24.97 12.22
C ALA A 140 5.46 23.48 12.63
N GLU A 141 6.37 23.16 13.54
CA GLU A 141 6.75 21.79 13.92
C GLU A 141 5.54 20.91 14.27
N ALA A 142 4.70 21.39 15.18
CA ALA A 142 3.53 20.64 15.64
C ALA A 142 2.54 20.38 14.51
N VAL A 143 2.33 21.37 13.63
CA VAL A 143 1.38 21.24 12.52
C VAL A 143 1.92 20.38 11.40
N ILE A 144 3.21 20.45 11.08
CA ILE A 144 3.88 19.56 10.12
C ILE A 144 3.80 18.12 10.63
N ARG A 145 4.12 17.88 11.90
CA ARG A 145 4.04 16.55 12.53
C ARG A 145 2.61 16.02 12.50
N TRP A 146 1.64 16.82 12.85
CA TRP A 146 0.22 16.43 12.79
C TRP A 146 -0.21 16.02 11.38
N ASN A 147 0.20 16.77 10.35
CA ASN A 147 -0.06 16.42 8.95
C ASN A 147 0.61 15.09 8.58
N ALA A 148 1.88 14.90 8.93
CA ALA A 148 2.62 13.66 8.66
C ALA A 148 1.95 12.45 9.33
N GLN A 149 1.58 12.56 10.60
CA GLN A 149 0.87 11.51 11.33
C GLN A 149 -0.49 11.18 10.71
N THR A 150 -1.22 12.20 10.23
CA THR A 150 -2.51 11.98 9.55
C THR A 150 -2.32 11.24 8.23
N VAL A 151 -1.28 11.58 7.45
CA VAL A 151 -0.94 10.85 6.22
C VAL A 151 -0.54 9.42 6.54
N ALA A 152 0.34 9.21 7.51
CA ALA A 152 0.81 7.89 7.88
C ALA A 152 -0.32 6.99 8.42
N ALA A 153 -1.19 7.53 9.27
CA ALA A 153 -2.38 6.82 9.73
C ALA A 153 -3.28 6.39 8.55
N ARG A 154 -3.44 7.27 7.56
CA ARG A 154 -4.20 6.94 6.35
C ARG A 154 -3.56 5.85 5.53
N LEU A 155 -2.23 5.87 5.36
CA LEU A 155 -1.50 4.85 4.63
C LEU A 155 -1.65 3.46 5.29
N ARG A 156 -1.64 3.40 6.63
CA ARG A 156 -1.89 2.15 7.37
C ARG A 156 -3.31 1.63 7.15
N VAL A 157 -4.32 2.51 7.20
CA VAL A 157 -5.71 2.12 6.88
C VAL A 157 -5.83 1.60 5.45
N LEU A 158 -5.15 2.22 4.49
CA LEU A 158 -5.12 1.74 3.11
C LEU A 158 -4.42 0.38 2.97
N ALA A 159 -3.36 0.14 3.74
CA ALA A 159 -2.69 -1.15 3.79
C ALA A 159 -3.65 -2.27 4.22
N ASP A 160 -4.43 -2.02 5.28
CA ASP A 160 -5.47 -2.94 5.74
C ASP A 160 -6.58 -3.12 4.70
N ASP A 161 -7.04 -2.03 4.07
CA ASP A 161 -8.06 -2.06 3.02
C ASP A 161 -7.61 -2.90 1.81
N ILE A 162 -6.31 -2.84 1.45
CA ILE A 162 -5.71 -3.65 0.38
C ILE A 162 -5.68 -5.12 0.77
N LEU A 163 -5.21 -5.43 1.99
CA LEU A 163 -5.06 -6.80 2.49
C LEU A 163 -6.41 -7.51 2.60
N TYR A 164 -7.41 -6.83 3.15
CA TYR A 164 -8.73 -7.41 3.45
C TYR A 164 -9.80 -7.13 2.38
N HIS A 165 -9.43 -6.67 1.17
CA HIS A 165 -10.38 -6.33 0.10
C HIS A 165 -11.44 -5.32 0.48
N ARG A 166 -11.15 -4.42 1.40
CA ARG A 166 -12.09 -3.38 1.81
C ARG A 166 -12.07 -2.20 0.85
N TYR A 167 -13.15 -1.44 0.84
CA TYR A 167 -13.19 -0.19 0.09
C TYR A 167 -12.64 0.94 0.94
N PRO A 168 -11.75 1.79 0.38
CA PRO A 168 -11.19 2.90 1.13
C PRO A 168 -12.27 3.84 1.62
N THR A 169 -12.25 4.13 2.91
CA THR A 169 -13.10 5.15 3.53
C THR A 169 -12.77 6.54 3.01
N ARG A 170 -13.66 7.52 3.22
CA ARG A 170 -13.38 8.91 2.88
C ARG A 170 -12.20 9.42 3.69
N PHE A 171 -11.25 10.04 3.00
CA PHE A 171 -10.12 10.71 3.60
C PHE A 171 -10.32 12.23 3.54
N ASN A 172 -10.22 12.88 4.67
CA ASN A 172 -10.31 14.33 4.79
C ASN A 172 -9.14 14.85 5.64
N MET A 173 -8.39 15.78 5.07
CA MET A 173 -7.27 16.51 5.67
C MET A 173 -7.49 18.03 5.69
N ASP A 174 -8.70 18.50 5.47
CA ASP A 174 -8.96 19.94 5.28
C ASP A 174 -8.56 20.76 6.51
N LYS A 175 -8.81 20.25 7.72
CA LYS A 175 -8.40 20.92 8.96
C LYS A 175 -6.88 21.05 9.09
N GLN A 176 -6.16 19.96 8.79
CA GLN A 176 -4.70 19.91 8.87
C GLN A 176 -4.05 20.82 7.81
N LEU A 177 -4.56 20.75 6.58
CA LEU A 177 -4.09 21.62 5.49
C LEU A 177 -4.40 23.09 5.77
N GLY A 178 -5.60 23.40 6.28
CA GLY A 178 -5.97 24.77 6.67
C GLY A 178 -5.07 25.34 7.77
N ALA A 179 -4.62 24.52 8.72
CA ALA A 179 -3.66 24.92 9.73
C ALA A 179 -2.29 25.27 9.12
N LEU A 180 -1.80 24.45 8.16
CA LEU A 180 -0.55 24.75 7.44
C LEU A 180 -0.65 26.01 6.58
N GLU A 181 -1.75 26.19 5.86
CA GLU A 181 -1.98 27.38 5.05
C GLU A 181 -2.02 28.65 5.92
N LYS A 182 -2.60 28.58 7.13
CA LYS A 182 -2.59 29.69 8.07
C LYS A 182 -1.17 30.07 8.49
N ILE A 183 -0.33 29.09 8.84
CA ILE A 183 1.07 29.31 9.18
C ILE A 183 1.84 29.88 7.98
N ALA A 184 1.64 29.32 6.78
CA ALA A 184 2.28 29.79 5.56
C ALA A 184 1.95 31.26 5.25
N ARG A 185 0.72 31.72 5.56
CA ARG A 185 0.31 33.13 5.40
C ARG A 185 0.90 34.02 6.50
N GLN A 186 0.95 33.54 7.75
CA GLN A 186 1.52 34.30 8.88
C GLN A 186 3.01 34.54 8.76
N HIS A 187 3.72 33.57 8.13
CA HIS A 187 5.15 33.61 7.93
C HIS A 187 5.49 33.61 6.42
N ALA A 188 4.92 34.56 5.68
CA ALA A 188 5.05 34.63 4.22
C ALA A 188 6.50 34.74 3.73
N GLU A 189 7.40 35.27 4.55
CA GLU A 189 8.85 35.35 4.27
C GLU A 189 9.56 34.00 4.45
N ASN A 190 8.93 33.03 5.10
CA ASN A 190 9.52 31.72 5.34
C ASN A 190 9.01 30.69 4.31
N PRO A 191 9.87 30.23 3.39
CA PRO A 191 9.47 29.33 2.31
C PRO A 191 9.02 27.93 2.82
N VAL A 192 9.41 27.53 4.03
CA VAL A 192 9.12 26.19 4.56
C VAL A 192 7.63 25.99 4.81
N GLY A 193 6.92 26.99 5.34
CA GLY A 193 5.48 26.90 5.53
C GLY A 193 4.73 26.72 4.22
N GLN A 194 5.10 27.49 3.19
CA GLN A 194 4.53 27.40 1.85
C GLN A 194 4.85 26.03 1.20
N PHE A 195 6.10 25.60 1.30
CA PHE A 195 6.52 24.30 0.79
C PHE A 195 5.77 23.15 1.48
N ALA A 196 5.66 23.16 2.81
CA ALA A 196 4.93 22.15 3.55
C ALA A 196 3.44 22.12 3.16
N ALA A 197 2.77 23.27 3.06
CA ALA A 197 1.38 23.37 2.65
C ALA A 197 1.18 22.80 1.22
N TRP A 198 2.02 23.18 0.27
CA TRP A 198 2.00 22.67 -1.09
C TRP A 198 2.24 21.16 -1.13
N HIS A 199 3.25 20.68 -0.42
CA HIS A 199 3.67 19.30 -0.39
C HIS A 199 2.57 18.37 0.17
N PHE A 200 2.03 18.69 1.36
CA PHE A 200 0.94 17.90 1.95
C PHE A 200 -0.35 18.01 1.13
N SER A 201 -0.62 19.13 0.46
CA SER A 201 -1.76 19.24 -0.44
C SER A 201 -1.65 18.27 -1.65
N ARG A 202 -0.46 18.07 -2.17
CA ARG A 202 -0.19 17.08 -3.24
C ARG A 202 -0.43 15.66 -2.75
N ILE A 203 0.14 15.29 -1.61
CA ILE A 203 -0.09 13.97 -0.98
C ILE A 203 -1.59 13.75 -0.74
N ALA A 204 -2.27 14.73 -0.15
CA ALA A 204 -3.72 14.65 0.11
C ALA A 204 -4.53 14.48 -1.18
N ARG A 205 -4.13 15.14 -2.27
CA ARG A 205 -4.76 14.99 -3.59
C ARG A 205 -4.63 13.54 -4.08
N VAL A 206 -3.43 12.96 -4.05
CA VAL A 206 -3.20 11.58 -4.45
C VAL A 206 -4.05 10.62 -3.61
N LEU A 207 -4.09 10.81 -2.28
CA LEU A 207 -4.91 10.00 -1.39
C LEU A 207 -6.42 10.12 -1.62
N ARG A 208 -6.90 11.28 -2.07
CA ARG A 208 -8.32 11.50 -2.42
C ARG A 208 -8.72 10.86 -3.74
N THR A 209 -7.81 10.82 -4.73
CA THR A 209 -8.09 10.26 -6.06
C THR A 209 -8.25 8.74 -6.06
N GLN A 210 -7.84 8.06 -5.01
CA GLN A 210 -7.99 6.60 -4.92
C GLN A 210 -9.46 6.14 -4.90
N ARG A 211 -10.36 6.90 -4.26
CA ARG A 211 -11.76 6.51 -4.07
C ARG A 211 -12.56 6.32 -5.37
N PRO A 212 -12.54 7.26 -6.34
CA PRO A 212 -13.30 7.09 -7.58
C PRO A 212 -12.83 5.91 -8.43
N LEU A 213 -11.55 5.51 -8.32
CA LEU A 213 -11.03 4.34 -9.02
C LEU A 213 -11.64 3.05 -8.48
N TYR A 214 -11.79 2.92 -7.15
CA TYR A 214 -12.47 1.79 -6.53
C TYR A 214 -13.99 1.79 -6.77
N ALA A 215 -14.63 2.96 -6.77
CA ALA A 215 -16.08 3.07 -6.95
C ALA A 215 -16.53 2.69 -8.37
N ARG A 216 -15.77 3.05 -9.41
CA ARG A 216 -16.07 2.64 -10.81
C ARG A 216 -15.98 1.14 -10.99
N ASP A 217 -14.99 0.52 -10.38
CA ASP A 217 -14.77 -0.92 -10.45
C ASP A 217 -15.90 -1.70 -9.76
N LEU A 218 -16.46 -1.14 -8.67
CA LEU A 218 -17.62 -1.71 -7.96
C LEU A 218 -18.91 -1.71 -8.78
N MET A 219 -19.19 -0.62 -9.46
CA MET A 219 -20.39 -0.51 -10.29
C MET A 219 -20.30 -1.49 -11.46
N ALA A 220 -19.11 -1.64 -12.07
CA ALA A 220 -18.89 -2.61 -13.14
C ALA A 220 -19.02 -4.06 -12.66
N ASP A 221 -18.56 -4.39 -11.45
CA ASP A 221 -18.67 -5.75 -10.88
C ASP A 221 -20.10 -6.07 -10.41
N LYS A 222 -20.80 -5.10 -9.78
CA LYS A 222 -22.23 -5.24 -9.46
C LYS A 222 -23.09 -5.46 -10.69
N GLN A 223 -22.80 -4.76 -11.78
CA GLN A 223 -23.57 -4.88 -13.03
C GLN A 223 -23.33 -6.24 -13.70
N LYS A 224 -22.17 -6.87 -13.52
CA LYS A 224 -21.88 -8.23 -13.98
C LYS A 224 -22.46 -9.33 -13.09
N ARG A 225 -22.67 -9.06 -11.81
CA ARG A 225 -23.19 -10.05 -10.84
C ARG A 225 -24.69 -10.02 -10.66
N LEU A 226 -25.38 -9.03 -11.22
CA LEU A 226 -26.84 -9.09 -11.31
C LEU A 226 -27.19 -10.18 -12.32
N PRO A 227 -27.71 -11.36 -11.89
CA PRO A 227 -28.25 -12.32 -12.82
C PRO A 227 -29.38 -11.59 -13.56
N LEU A 228 -29.38 -11.69 -14.89
CA LEU A 228 -30.54 -11.35 -15.70
C LEU A 228 -31.70 -12.20 -15.16
N LEU A 229 -32.46 -11.66 -14.20
CA LEU A 229 -33.76 -12.24 -13.90
C LEU A 229 -34.58 -12.24 -15.21
N PRO A 230 -34.98 -13.41 -15.71
CA PRO A 230 -35.84 -13.45 -16.88
C PRO A 230 -37.08 -12.66 -16.55
N ALA A 231 -37.36 -11.63 -17.35
CA ALA A 231 -38.59 -10.90 -17.25
C ALA A 231 -39.75 -11.93 -17.36
N LEU A 232 -40.41 -12.19 -16.23
CA LEU A 232 -41.66 -12.90 -16.20
C LEU A 232 -42.65 -12.07 -17.00
N LYS A 233 -42.87 -12.47 -18.29
CA LYS A 233 -43.99 -12.00 -19.08
C LYS A 233 -45.25 -12.59 -18.44
N SER A 234 -46.04 -11.76 -17.83
CA SER A 234 -47.43 -11.97 -17.56
C SER A 234 -48.25 -11.85 -18.86
#